data_ce41aae8afdb4eb2d996f60ed9cc6b40
#
_entry.id   ce41aae8afdb4eb2d996f60ed9cc6b40
#
_cell.length_a   1.000
_cell.length_b   1.000
_cell.length_c   1.000
_cell.angle_alpha   90.00
_cell.angle_beta   90.00
_cell.angle_gamma   90.00
#
_symmetry.space_group_name_H-M   'P 1'
#
loop_
_entity.id
_entity.type
_entity.pdbx_description
1 polymer ?
#
loop_
_entity_poly.entity_id
_entity_poly.type
_entity_poly.pdbx_seq_one_letter_code
_entity_poly.pdbx_strand_id
1 'polypeptide(L)'
;FPALVQAFFVEHLTQQRALSPSTVAAYRDAFMLFLGFAEARLGRSPAQLTLPDITPDLIMAFLEHLERDRHNSVRSRNARLAALRSFLKFAAHRDVSSLQVIEHALGVPAKRFERPMLGYLSRQEMLAVIGTPNGTWFSQRDHVLLLLLYNTGARVSEIVGVKVGEVVLDDGAACVHLHGKGRKQRSVPLWRSTVRAIRAWLRRNPEFDSDSPLLPNRDGQSMSRWNVMQRLDRAVQVAAESYPDLAGRQISPHVVRHTTAMHLLQAGVDISV
;
A
#
# COMPACT_ATOMS: atom_id res chain seq x y z
N PHE A 1 15.28 -13.17 25.80
CA PHE A 1 14.53 -12.23 24.95
C PHE A 1 15.04 -12.22 23.51
N PRO A 2 16.34 -12.08 23.16
CA PRO A 2 16.81 -12.07 21.77
C PRO A 2 16.40 -13.30 20.95
N ALA A 3 16.53 -14.51 21.52
CA ALA A 3 16.10 -15.74 20.86
C ALA A 3 14.60 -15.76 20.54
N LEU A 4 13.75 -15.20 21.42
CA LEU A 4 12.31 -15.06 21.15
C LEU A 4 12.02 -14.07 20.04
N VAL A 5 12.75 -12.96 19.96
CA VAL A 5 12.62 -11.99 18.86
C VAL A 5 13.03 -12.63 17.56
N GLN A 6 14.13 -13.35 17.51
CA GLN A 6 14.58 -14.09 16.33
C GLN A 6 13.54 -15.12 15.89
N ALA A 7 13.05 -15.95 16.81
CA ALA A 7 12.01 -16.94 16.52
C ALA A 7 10.71 -16.29 16.02
N PHE A 8 10.34 -15.13 16.56
CA PHE A 8 9.17 -14.39 16.09
C PHE A 8 9.32 -13.99 14.62
N PHE A 9 10.44 -13.42 14.20
CA PHE A 9 10.66 -12.98 12.82
C PHE A 9 10.82 -14.15 11.85
N VAL A 10 11.65 -15.13 12.20
CA VAL A 10 12.01 -16.24 11.30
C VAL A 10 10.90 -17.30 11.26
N GLU A 11 10.55 -17.84 12.43
CA GLU A 11 9.61 -18.96 12.49
C GLU A 11 8.16 -18.46 12.34
N HIS A 12 7.75 -17.52 13.21
CA HIS A 12 6.33 -17.13 13.30
C HIS A 12 5.88 -16.26 12.11
N LEU A 13 6.55 -15.14 11.83
CA LEU A 13 6.11 -14.24 10.78
C LEU A 13 6.36 -14.79 9.38
N THR A 14 7.54 -15.39 9.16
CA THR A 14 7.98 -15.82 7.83
C THR A 14 7.50 -17.23 7.50
N GLN A 15 7.79 -18.23 8.35
CA GLN A 15 7.47 -19.62 8.05
C GLN A 15 6.02 -19.99 8.34
N GLN A 16 5.52 -19.72 9.58
CA GLN A 16 4.19 -20.14 9.98
C GLN A 16 3.08 -19.27 9.40
N ARG A 17 3.23 -17.93 9.42
CA ARG A 17 2.22 -16.99 8.93
C ARG A 17 2.41 -16.56 7.49
N ALA A 18 3.55 -16.86 6.87
CA ALA A 18 3.89 -16.50 5.49
C ALA A 18 3.54 -15.03 5.16
N LEU A 19 3.85 -14.11 6.09
CA LEU A 19 3.54 -12.70 5.91
C LEU A 19 4.35 -12.10 4.76
N SER A 20 3.79 -11.08 4.11
CA SER A 20 4.50 -10.41 3.02
C SER A 20 5.80 -9.76 3.50
N PRO A 21 6.86 -9.73 2.66
CA PRO A 21 8.13 -9.08 3.01
C PRO A 21 7.96 -7.64 3.51
N SER A 22 7.01 -6.89 2.96
CA SER A 22 6.71 -5.53 3.40
C SER A 22 6.11 -5.47 4.82
N THR A 23 5.33 -6.46 5.23
CA THR A 23 4.80 -6.55 6.60
C THR A 23 5.91 -6.89 7.57
N VAL A 24 6.77 -7.86 7.22
CA VAL A 24 7.94 -8.24 8.03
C VAL A 24 8.89 -7.05 8.19
N ALA A 25 9.15 -6.30 7.11
CA ALA A 25 9.98 -5.09 7.15
C ALA A 25 9.38 -4.02 8.08
N ALA A 26 8.06 -3.76 7.98
CA ALA A 26 7.38 -2.79 8.86
C ALA A 26 7.46 -3.19 10.35
N TYR A 27 7.37 -4.49 10.65
CA TYR A 27 7.55 -4.99 12.02
C TYR A 27 8.99 -4.87 12.49
N ARG A 28 9.96 -5.21 11.63
CA ARG A 28 11.39 -5.02 11.91
C ARG A 28 11.70 -3.56 12.26
N ASP A 29 11.20 -2.63 11.45
CA ASP A 29 11.43 -1.19 11.67
C ASP A 29 10.80 -0.73 13.00
N ALA A 30 9.62 -1.25 13.37
CA ALA A 30 9.00 -0.98 14.67
C ALA A 30 9.86 -1.49 15.83
N PHE A 31 10.44 -2.69 15.69
CA PHE A 31 11.33 -3.29 16.69
C PHE A 31 12.65 -2.54 16.81
N MET A 32 13.28 -2.18 15.71
CA MET A 32 14.51 -1.38 15.74
C MET A 32 14.32 -0.07 16.52
N LEU A 33 13.19 0.63 16.26
CA LEU A 33 12.85 1.86 16.97
C LEU A 33 12.60 1.61 18.47
N PHE A 34 11.85 0.56 18.80
CA PHE A 34 11.53 0.22 20.18
C PHE A 34 12.78 -0.19 20.97
N LEU A 35 13.62 -1.04 20.40
CA LEU A 35 14.83 -1.53 21.07
C LEU A 35 15.84 -0.40 21.28
N GLY A 36 16.02 0.50 20.30
CA GLY A 36 16.88 1.69 20.48
C GLY A 36 16.34 2.64 21.55
N PHE A 37 15.01 2.83 21.63
CA PHE A 37 14.40 3.61 22.70
C PHE A 37 14.58 2.95 24.07
N ALA A 38 14.38 1.63 24.17
CA ALA A 38 14.53 0.88 25.40
C ALA A 38 16.00 0.92 25.91
N GLU A 39 16.96 0.78 25.00
CA GLU A 39 18.39 0.91 25.31
C GLU A 39 18.71 2.29 25.93
N ALA A 40 18.27 3.35 25.26
CA ALA A 40 18.49 4.72 25.76
C ALA A 40 17.78 4.97 27.09
N ARG A 41 16.63 4.36 27.34
CA ARG A 41 15.83 4.58 28.55
C ARG A 41 16.30 3.76 29.74
N LEU A 42 16.76 2.53 29.51
CA LEU A 42 17.11 1.57 30.55
C LEU A 42 18.63 1.47 30.79
N GLY A 43 19.46 2.05 29.92
CA GLY A 43 20.92 1.97 29.99
C GLY A 43 21.46 0.55 29.75
N ARG A 44 20.70 -0.33 29.10
CA ARG A 44 21.07 -1.72 28.83
C ARG A 44 20.94 -2.02 27.36
N SER A 45 21.90 -2.77 26.79
CA SER A 45 21.83 -3.14 25.38
C SER A 45 20.61 -4.03 25.07
N PRO A 46 20.09 -4.03 23.84
CA PRO A 46 18.97 -4.88 23.44
C PRO A 46 19.19 -6.38 23.70
N ALA A 47 20.44 -6.84 23.69
CA ALA A 47 20.80 -8.22 24.00
C ALA A 47 20.59 -8.60 25.47
N GLN A 48 20.62 -7.63 26.37
CA GLN A 48 20.46 -7.80 27.82
C GLN A 48 19.02 -7.62 28.29
N LEU A 49 18.11 -7.18 27.40
CA LEU A 49 16.70 -7.05 27.72
C LEU A 49 16.05 -8.41 27.94
N THR A 50 15.09 -8.42 28.85
CA THR A 50 14.25 -9.57 29.18
C THR A 50 12.78 -9.26 28.93
N LEU A 51 11.89 -10.26 28.90
CA LEU A 51 10.44 -10.00 28.75
C LEU A 51 9.87 -9.16 29.91
N PRO A 52 10.27 -9.36 31.18
CA PRO A 52 9.86 -8.51 32.29
C PRO A 52 10.21 -7.02 32.13
N ASP A 53 11.21 -6.68 31.33
CA ASP A 53 11.55 -5.27 31.06
C ASP A 53 10.52 -4.58 30.13
N ILE A 54 9.73 -5.35 29.37
CA ILE A 54 8.74 -4.81 28.42
C ILE A 54 7.45 -4.47 29.17
N THR A 55 7.54 -3.51 30.06
CA THR A 55 6.41 -3.07 30.88
C THR A 55 5.43 -2.19 30.10
N PRO A 56 4.16 -2.04 30.57
CA PRO A 56 3.22 -1.06 30.02
C PRO A 56 3.81 0.36 29.98
N ASP A 57 4.52 0.76 31.03
CA ASP A 57 5.11 2.10 31.15
C ASP A 57 6.21 2.33 30.12
N LEU A 58 7.07 1.34 29.86
CA LEU A 58 8.07 1.42 28.81
C LEU A 58 7.42 1.56 27.42
N ILE A 59 6.38 0.76 27.14
CA ILE A 59 5.65 0.84 25.88
C ILE A 59 4.96 2.20 25.75
N MET A 60 4.31 2.70 26.80
CA MET A 60 3.65 4.01 26.77
C MET A 60 4.65 5.13 26.53
N ALA A 61 5.78 5.14 27.22
CA ALA A 61 6.85 6.12 27.03
C ALA A 61 7.41 6.06 25.58
N PHE A 62 7.59 4.86 25.02
CA PHE A 62 7.99 4.72 23.63
C PHE A 62 6.96 5.32 22.67
N LEU A 63 5.67 5.06 22.89
CA LEU A 63 4.61 5.58 22.05
C LEU A 63 4.50 7.10 22.13
N GLU A 64 4.76 7.68 23.30
CA GLU A 64 4.84 9.13 23.50
C GLU A 64 6.06 9.74 22.79
N HIS A 65 7.24 9.12 22.91
CA HIS A 65 8.44 9.49 22.16
C HIS A 65 8.18 9.50 20.65
N LEU A 66 7.45 8.51 20.11
CA LEU A 66 7.10 8.49 18.69
C LEU A 66 6.25 9.70 18.27
N GLU A 67 5.32 10.14 19.10
CA GLU A 67 4.45 11.29 18.78
C GLU A 67 5.17 12.62 19.00
N ARG A 68 5.83 12.82 20.15
CA ARG A 68 6.44 14.11 20.53
C ARG A 68 7.78 14.38 19.84
N ASP A 69 8.70 13.41 19.92
CA ASP A 69 10.08 13.64 19.50
C ASP A 69 10.29 13.30 18.02
N ARG A 70 9.52 12.32 17.50
CA ARG A 70 9.61 11.87 16.12
C ARG A 70 8.46 12.35 15.22
N HIS A 71 7.53 13.13 15.77
CA HIS A 71 6.38 13.70 15.05
C HIS A 71 5.57 12.68 14.23
N ASN A 72 5.46 11.45 14.73
CA ASN A 72 4.69 10.41 14.08
C ASN A 72 3.19 10.66 14.23
N SER A 73 2.43 10.38 13.17
CA SER A 73 0.98 10.37 13.26
C SER A 73 0.47 9.28 14.22
N VAL A 74 -0.70 9.48 14.81
CA VAL A 74 -1.37 8.48 15.66
C VAL A 74 -1.54 7.15 14.93
N ARG A 75 -1.79 7.16 13.62
CA ARG A 75 -1.86 5.95 12.78
C ARG A 75 -0.52 5.20 12.78
N SER A 76 0.59 5.89 12.59
CA SER A 76 1.92 5.31 12.59
C SER A 76 2.30 4.77 13.97
N ARG A 77 1.98 5.53 15.03
CA ARG A 77 2.14 5.10 16.43
C ARG A 77 1.39 3.79 16.70
N ASN A 78 0.11 3.71 16.31
CA ASN A 78 -0.71 2.52 16.51
C ASN A 78 -0.23 1.31 15.69
N ALA A 79 0.31 1.52 14.49
CA ALA A 79 0.91 0.45 13.69
C ALA A 79 2.12 -0.18 14.38
N ARG A 80 2.96 0.63 15.05
CA ARG A 80 4.10 0.13 15.84
C ARG A 80 3.65 -0.61 17.10
N LEU A 81 2.63 -0.10 17.78
CA LEU A 81 2.00 -0.82 18.90
C LEU A 81 1.45 -2.18 18.45
N ALA A 82 0.84 -2.25 17.28
CA ALA A 82 0.33 -3.52 16.73
C ALA A 82 1.45 -4.55 16.48
N ALA A 83 2.63 -4.10 16.04
CA ALA A 83 3.80 -4.97 15.88
C ALA A 83 4.28 -5.53 17.23
N LEU A 84 4.40 -4.67 18.26
CA LEU A 84 4.78 -5.09 19.61
C LEU A 84 3.75 -6.05 20.22
N ARG A 85 2.46 -5.76 20.07
CA ARG A 85 1.38 -6.66 20.54
C ARG A 85 1.41 -8.02 19.84
N SER A 86 1.75 -8.06 18.54
CA SER A 86 1.87 -9.32 17.81
C SER A 86 3.00 -10.19 18.38
N PHE A 87 4.12 -9.57 18.74
CA PHE A 87 5.21 -10.25 19.40
C PHE A 87 4.85 -10.72 20.82
N LEU A 88 4.23 -9.85 21.62
CA LEU A 88 3.83 -10.19 23.00
C LEU A 88 2.86 -11.39 23.00
N LYS A 89 1.92 -11.43 22.08
CA LYS A 89 1.04 -12.59 21.90
C LYS A 89 1.78 -13.87 21.54
N PHE A 90 2.79 -13.77 20.67
CA PHE A 90 3.66 -14.90 20.35
C PHE A 90 4.48 -15.35 21.55
N ALA A 91 5.05 -14.39 22.31
CA ALA A 91 5.87 -14.66 23.51
C ALA A 91 5.04 -15.32 24.62
N ALA A 92 3.78 -14.92 24.81
CA ALA A 92 2.87 -15.50 25.82
C ALA A 92 2.69 -17.02 25.68
N HIS A 93 2.76 -17.55 24.45
CA HIS A 93 2.69 -18.99 24.20
C HIS A 93 4.01 -19.72 24.41
N ARG A 94 5.12 -19.00 24.57
CA ARG A 94 6.47 -19.59 24.67
C ARG A 94 7.14 -19.36 26.02
N ASP A 95 6.68 -18.37 26.77
CA ASP A 95 7.22 -18.04 28.10
C ASP A 95 6.07 -17.79 29.08
N VAL A 96 5.67 -18.85 29.75
CA VAL A 96 4.60 -18.82 30.76
C VAL A 96 5.02 -18.03 31.99
N SER A 97 6.33 -17.98 32.31
CA SER A 97 6.84 -17.26 33.47
C SER A 97 6.66 -15.75 33.40
N SER A 98 6.62 -15.20 32.17
CA SER A 98 6.41 -13.76 31.90
C SER A 98 4.95 -13.40 31.58
N LEU A 99 4.01 -14.33 31.69
CA LEU A 99 2.63 -14.15 31.21
C LEU A 99 1.95 -12.93 31.83
N GLN A 100 2.10 -12.70 33.14
CA GLN A 100 1.48 -11.57 33.84
C GLN A 100 1.96 -10.22 33.27
N VAL A 101 3.26 -10.06 33.04
CA VAL A 101 3.83 -8.83 32.47
C VAL A 101 3.35 -8.64 31.03
N ILE A 102 3.31 -9.73 30.26
CA ILE A 102 2.83 -9.71 28.87
C ILE A 102 1.36 -9.28 28.81
N GLU A 103 0.50 -9.81 29.68
CA GLU A 103 -0.93 -9.45 29.73
C GLU A 103 -1.11 -7.97 30.05
N HIS A 104 -0.39 -7.45 31.04
CA HIS A 104 -0.41 -6.02 31.35
C HIS A 104 0.07 -5.17 30.15
N ALA A 105 1.16 -5.57 29.48
CA ALA A 105 1.69 -4.89 28.32
C ALA A 105 0.71 -4.91 27.11
N LEU A 106 -0.02 -6.00 26.92
CA LEU A 106 -1.09 -6.12 25.93
C LEU A 106 -2.28 -5.18 26.23
N GLY A 107 -2.47 -4.79 27.49
CA GLY A 107 -3.47 -3.83 27.94
C GLY A 107 -3.26 -2.40 27.43
N VAL A 108 -2.03 -2.00 27.02
CA VAL A 108 -1.74 -0.65 26.52
C VAL A 108 -2.67 -0.27 25.36
N PRO A 109 -3.53 0.78 25.45
CA PRO A 109 -4.55 1.03 24.46
C PRO A 109 -4.01 1.65 23.15
N ALA A 110 -4.64 1.30 22.04
CA ALA A 110 -4.48 2.06 20.80
C ALA A 110 -5.19 3.41 20.93
N LYS A 111 -4.57 4.47 20.44
CA LYS A 111 -5.14 5.82 20.45
C LYS A 111 -6.20 5.95 19.35
N ARG A 112 -7.35 6.52 19.66
CA ARG A 112 -8.36 6.83 18.65
C ARG A 112 -7.86 7.96 17.76
N PHE A 113 -8.20 7.94 16.49
CA PHE A 113 -7.90 9.00 15.54
C PHE A 113 -9.03 9.12 14.52
N GLU A 114 -9.27 10.32 14.09
CA GLU A 114 -10.22 10.57 13.04
C GLU A 114 -9.68 10.08 11.70
N ARG A 115 -10.55 9.46 10.93
CA ARG A 115 -10.26 9.10 9.53
C ARG A 115 -10.96 10.15 8.67
N PRO A 116 -10.22 11.09 8.07
CA PRO A 116 -10.85 12.04 7.17
C PRO A 116 -11.55 11.27 6.05
N MET A 117 -12.75 11.72 5.70
CA MET A 117 -13.43 11.17 4.53
C MET A 117 -12.57 11.43 3.30
N LEU A 118 -12.24 10.37 2.57
CA LEU A 118 -11.58 10.48 1.30
C LEU A 118 -12.59 11.10 0.32
N GLY A 119 -12.30 12.28 -0.18
CA GLY A 119 -13.02 12.83 -1.31
C GLY A 119 -12.85 11.94 -2.54
N TYR A 120 -13.77 12.05 -3.49
CA TYR A 120 -13.65 11.43 -4.80
C TYR A 120 -13.76 12.49 -5.90
N LEU A 121 -13.28 12.15 -7.09
CA LEU A 121 -13.36 13.01 -8.27
C LEU A 121 -14.72 12.85 -8.94
N SER A 122 -15.29 13.93 -9.45
CA SER A 122 -16.40 13.84 -10.38
C SER A 122 -15.95 13.11 -11.67
N ARG A 123 -16.91 12.65 -12.47
CA ARG A 123 -16.60 11.99 -13.74
C ARG A 123 -15.83 12.91 -14.70
N GLN A 124 -16.17 14.19 -14.73
CA GLN A 124 -15.52 15.18 -15.57
C GLN A 124 -14.08 15.44 -15.11
N GLU A 125 -13.86 15.65 -13.81
CA GLU A 125 -12.52 15.80 -13.24
C GLU A 125 -11.64 14.57 -13.52
N MET A 126 -12.20 13.35 -13.34
CA MET A 126 -11.43 12.12 -13.60
C MET A 126 -11.06 11.98 -15.09
N LEU A 127 -11.94 12.33 -16.00
CA LEU A 127 -11.65 12.34 -17.44
C LEU A 127 -10.60 13.39 -17.80
N ALA A 128 -10.62 14.56 -17.16
CA ALA A 128 -9.59 15.58 -17.33
C ALA A 128 -8.21 15.11 -16.82
N VAL A 129 -8.18 14.43 -15.68
CA VAL A 129 -6.93 13.83 -15.14
C VAL A 129 -6.39 12.74 -16.06
N ILE A 130 -7.24 11.90 -16.63
CA ILE A 130 -6.79 10.90 -17.63
C ILE A 130 -6.22 11.60 -18.87
N GLY A 131 -6.84 12.70 -19.30
CA GLY A 131 -6.41 13.52 -20.41
C GLY A 131 -6.30 12.80 -21.74
N THR A 132 -5.81 13.52 -22.73
CA THR A 132 -5.48 12.97 -24.06
C THR A 132 -3.96 12.92 -24.22
N PRO A 133 -3.36 11.81 -24.69
CA PRO A 133 -1.92 11.73 -24.87
C PRO A 133 -1.44 12.71 -25.97
N ASN A 134 -0.33 13.40 -25.70
CA ASN A 134 0.26 14.38 -26.61
C ASN A 134 1.22 13.76 -27.66
N GLY A 135 1.11 12.47 -27.92
CA GLY A 135 1.89 11.74 -28.90
C GLY A 135 3.28 11.28 -28.43
N THR A 136 3.76 11.68 -27.25
CA THR A 136 5.03 11.16 -26.72
C THR A 136 4.85 9.75 -26.16
N TRP A 137 5.93 8.95 -26.12
CA TRP A 137 5.91 7.61 -25.54
C TRP A 137 5.44 7.63 -24.08
N PHE A 138 6.00 8.54 -23.28
CA PHE A 138 5.63 8.66 -21.85
C PHE A 138 4.17 9.05 -21.64
N SER A 139 3.65 9.98 -22.43
CA SER A 139 2.26 10.41 -22.27
C SER A 139 1.27 9.31 -22.66
N GLN A 140 1.60 8.50 -23.67
CA GLN A 140 0.76 7.36 -24.07
C GLN A 140 0.76 6.26 -23.01
N ARG A 141 1.92 5.93 -22.43
CA ARG A 141 2.03 5.02 -21.29
C ARG A 141 1.22 5.52 -20.09
N ASP A 142 1.41 6.80 -19.73
CA ASP A 142 0.74 7.40 -18.57
C ASP A 142 -0.79 7.47 -18.77
N HIS A 143 -1.25 7.68 -19.99
CA HIS A 143 -2.67 7.60 -20.33
C HIS A 143 -3.23 6.19 -20.11
N VAL A 144 -2.54 5.14 -20.56
CA VAL A 144 -2.93 3.74 -20.29
C VAL A 144 -2.93 3.45 -18.80
N LEU A 145 -1.91 3.92 -18.06
CA LEU A 145 -1.83 3.78 -16.61
C LEU A 145 -3.06 4.36 -15.91
N LEU A 146 -3.43 5.60 -16.23
CA LEU A 146 -4.54 6.30 -15.58
C LEU A 146 -5.90 5.68 -15.94
N LEU A 147 -6.07 5.25 -17.21
CA LEU A 147 -7.24 4.49 -17.64
C LEU A 147 -7.37 3.16 -16.87
N LEU A 148 -6.29 2.40 -16.72
CA LEU A 148 -6.29 1.14 -15.97
C LEU A 148 -6.60 1.36 -14.50
N LEU A 149 -6.00 2.35 -13.85
CA LEU A 149 -6.30 2.68 -12.45
C LEU A 149 -7.78 2.98 -12.25
N TYR A 150 -8.37 3.79 -13.13
CA TYR A 150 -9.77 4.17 -13.04
C TYR A 150 -10.72 3.05 -13.47
N ASN A 151 -10.46 2.35 -14.57
CA ASN A 151 -11.31 1.26 -15.05
C ASN A 151 -11.40 0.12 -14.01
N THR A 152 -10.25 -0.27 -13.43
CA THR A 152 -10.18 -1.47 -12.59
C THR A 152 -10.34 -1.19 -11.11
N GLY A 153 -10.12 0.06 -10.68
CA GLY A 153 -10.02 0.39 -9.26
C GLY A 153 -8.94 -0.41 -8.53
N ALA A 154 -7.94 -0.92 -9.24
CA ALA A 154 -6.89 -1.77 -8.69
C ALA A 154 -5.92 -0.99 -7.77
N ARG A 155 -5.19 -1.72 -6.92
CA ARG A 155 -4.09 -1.12 -6.16
C ARG A 155 -2.91 -0.82 -7.09
N VAL A 156 -2.15 0.22 -6.77
CA VAL A 156 -0.94 0.55 -7.56
C VAL A 156 -0.03 -0.65 -7.75
N SER A 157 0.20 -1.43 -6.68
CA SER A 157 1.05 -2.62 -6.76
C SER A 157 0.52 -3.71 -7.67
N GLU A 158 -0.78 -3.78 -7.88
CA GLU A 158 -1.41 -4.70 -8.83
C GLU A 158 -1.18 -4.20 -10.27
N ILE A 159 -1.39 -2.91 -10.53
CA ILE A 159 -1.25 -2.31 -11.86
C ILE A 159 0.21 -2.31 -12.35
N VAL A 160 1.17 -1.93 -11.49
CA VAL A 160 2.59 -1.91 -11.91
C VAL A 160 3.18 -3.31 -12.12
N GLY A 161 2.54 -4.33 -11.56
CA GLY A 161 2.92 -5.72 -11.74
C GLY A 161 2.33 -6.39 -12.97
N VAL A 162 1.40 -5.73 -13.69
CA VAL A 162 0.74 -6.33 -14.86
C VAL A 162 1.75 -6.54 -15.99
N LYS A 163 1.78 -7.75 -16.52
CA LYS A 163 2.51 -8.13 -17.74
C LYS A 163 1.60 -8.05 -18.97
N VAL A 164 2.21 -7.97 -20.15
CA VAL A 164 1.46 -7.94 -21.42
C VAL A 164 0.59 -9.19 -21.59
N GLY A 165 1.11 -10.38 -21.25
CA GLY A 165 0.35 -11.64 -21.35
C GLY A 165 -0.81 -11.78 -20.38
N GLU A 166 -0.95 -10.86 -19.40
CA GLU A 166 -2.07 -10.83 -18.46
C GLU A 166 -3.23 -9.96 -18.94
N VAL A 167 -3.12 -9.40 -20.15
CA VAL A 167 -4.15 -8.56 -20.75
C VAL A 167 -4.77 -9.30 -21.95
N VAL A 168 -6.03 -9.62 -21.82
CA VAL A 168 -6.85 -10.20 -22.92
C VAL A 168 -7.55 -9.06 -23.63
N LEU A 169 -7.35 -8.95 -24.95
CA LEU A 169 -7.92 -7.86 -25.76
C LEU A 169 -8.94 -8.36 -26.79
N ASP A 170 -9.45 -9.57 -26.63
CA ASP A 170 -10.43 -10.16 -27.55
C ASP A 170 -11.74 -9.39 -27.52
N ASP A 171 -12.35 -9.21 -28.69
CA ASP A 171 -13.62 -8.50 -28.82
C ASP A 171 -14.73 -9.30 -28.10
N GLY A 172 -15.31 -8.68 -27.08
CA GLY A 172 -16.38 -9.25 -26.26
C GLY A 172 -15.94 -9.86 -24.91
N ALA A 173 -14.63 -10.15 -24.73
CA ALA A 173 -14.10 -10.74 -23.49
C ALA A 173 -12.86 -10.00 -22.95
N ALA A 174 -12.65 -8.75 -23.35
CA ALA A 174 -11.47 -7.99 -22.95
C ALA A 174 -11.38 -7.82 -21.43
N CYS A 175 -10.28 -8.28 -20.82
CA CYS A 175 -10.06 -8.19 -19.39
C CYS A 175 -8.56 -8.08 -19.05
N VAL A 176 -8.28 -7.71 -17.82
CA VAL A 176 -6.94 -7.77 -17.22
C VAL A 176 -6.94 -8.68 -16.00
N HIS A 177 -5.95 -9.57 -15.92
CA HIS A 177 -5.71 -10.45 -14.78
C HIS A 177 -4.85 -9.70 -13.75
N LEU A 178 -5.37 -9.54 -12.54
CA LEU A 178 -4.71 -8.82 -11.47
C LEU A 178 -4.33 -9.74 -10.32
N HIS A 179 -3.10 -9.62 -9.85
CA HIS A 179 -2.56 -10.38 -8.72
C HIS A 179 -2.58 -9.53 -7.44
N GLY A 180 -3.50 -9.85 -6.55
CA GLY A 180 -3.72 -9.12 -5.30
C GLY A 180 -2.95 -9.66 -4.09
N LYS A 181 -3.12 -9.00 -2.95
CA LYS A 181 -2.57 -9.43 -1.66
C LYS A 181 -3.09 -10.84 -1.30
N GLY A 182 -2.20 -11.70 -0.80
CA GLY A 182 -2.56 -13.05 -0.35
C GLY A 182 -2.75 -14.05 -1.50
N ARG A 183 -2.06 -13.84 -2.64
CA ARG A 183 -2.15 -14.68 -3.85
C ARG A 183 -3.53 -14.75 -4.49
N LYS A 184 -4.43 -13.81 -4.13
CA LYS A 184 -5.74 -13.70 -4.76
C LYS A 184 -5.59 -13.15 -6.17
N GLN A 185 -6.21 -13.82 -7.13
CA GLN A 185 -6.28 -13.39 -8.52
C GLN A 185 -7.71 -12.99 -8.85
N ARG A 186 -7.87 -12.01 -9.73
CA ARG A 186 -9.15 -11.64 -10.30
C ARG A 186 -8.99 -11.11 -11.71
N SER A 187 -9.98 -11.37 -12.54
CA SER A 187 -10.10 -10.80 -13.87
C SER A 187 -11.06 -9.60 -13.81
N VAL A 188 -10.63 -8.47 -14.37
CA VAL A 188 -11.45 -7.27 -14.41
C VAL A 188 -11.73 -6.91 -15.85
N PRO A 189 -13.02 -6.79 -16.25
CA PRO A 189 -13.41 -6.38 -17.60
C PRO A 189 -12.84 -5.00 -17.95
N LEU A 190 -12.42 -4.83 -19.19
CA LEU A 190 -11.88 -3.57 -19.69
C LEU A 190 -12.92 -2.81 -20.51
N TRP A 191 -13.03 -1.51 -20.27
CA TRP A 191 -13.84 -0.62 -21.09
C TRP A 191 -13.28 -0.50 -22.52
N ARG A 192 -14.13 -0.25 -23.49
CA ARG A 192 -13.72 -0.07 -24.90
C ARG A 192 -12.64 1.00 -25.07
N SER A 193 -12.69 2.09 -24.29
CA SER A 193 -11.68 3.15 -24.30
C SER A 193 -10.31 2.63 -23.81
N THR A 194 -10.29 1.85 -22.74
CA THR A 194 -9.09 1.25 -22.17
C THR A 194 -8.46 0.25 -23.16
N VAL A 195 -9.28 -0.61 -23.77
CA VAL A 195 -8.83 -1.56 -24.79
C VAL A 195 -8.18 -0.84 -25.98
N ARG A 196 -8.82 0.23 -26.49
CA ARG A 196 -8.24 1.02 -27.58
C ARG A 196 -6.89 1.64 -27.21
N ALA A 197 -6.78 2.19 -26.02
CA ALA A 197 -5.54 2.78 -25.54
C ALA A 197 -4.42 1.73 -25.39
N ILE A 198 -4.72 0.54 -24.83
CA ILE A 198 -3.77 -0.56 -24.72
C ILE A 198 -3.35 -1.08 -26.08
N ARG A 199 -4.29 -1.29 -27.02
CA ARG A 199 -3.96 -1.71 -28.39
C ARG A 199 -3.05 -0.70 -29.10
N ALA A 200 -3.29 0.60 -28.92
CA ALA A 200 -2.44 1.66 -29.48
C ALA A 200 -1.04 1.66 -28.83
N TRP A 201 -0.98 1.43 -27.53
CA TRP A 201 0.25 1.31 -26.77
C TRP A 201 1.11 0.11 -27.22
N LEU A 202 0.52 -1.07 -27.34
CA LEU A 202 1.21 -2.28 -27.79
C LEU A 202 1.68 -2.18 -29.24
N ARG A 203 0.89 -1.56 -30.13
CA ARG A 203 1.34 -1.30 -31.52
C ARG A 203 2.57 -0.39 -31.60
N ARG A 204 2.74 0.49 -30.62
CA ARG A 204 3.93 1.39 -30.55
C ARG A 204 5.15 0.68 -29.98
N ASN A 205 4.97 -0.41 -29.29
CA ASN A 205 6.02 -1.18 -28.62
C ASN A 205 5.96 -2.66 -29.08
N PRO A 206 6.24 -2.93 -30.37
CA PRO A 206 6.13 -4.27 -30.93
C PRO A 206 7.15 -5.27 -30.36
N GLU A 207 8.17 -4.76 -29.67
CA GLU A 207 9.20 -5.55 -28.97
C GLU A 207 8.72 -6.18 -27.65
N PHE A 208 7.54 -5.79 -27.15
CA PHE A 208 7.01 -6.35 -25.92
C PHE A 208 6.51 -7.77 -26.13
N ASP A 209 7.02 -8.69 -25.35
CA ASP A 209 6.53 -10.07 -25.26
C ASP A 209 5.51 -10.24 -24.11
N SER A 210 5.04 -11.48 -23.91
CA SER A 210 4.07 -11.80 -22.86
C SER A 210 4.59 -11.53 -21.44
N ASP A 211 5.90 -11.62 -21.21
CA ASP A 211 6.53 -11.42 -19.92
C ASP A 211 6.94 -9.98 -19.65
N SER A 212 6.94 -9.15 -20.68
CA SER A 212 7.25 -7.73 -20.58
C SER A 212 6.27 -7.00 -19.65
N PRO A 213 6.74 -6.05 -18.80
CA PRO A 213 5.84 -5.17 -18.06
C PRO A 213 4.92 -4.40 -19.02
N LEU A 214 3.62 -4.40 -18.78
CA LEU A 214 2.68 -3.62 -19.59
C LEU A 214 3.01 -2.12 -19.54
N LEU A 215 3.46 -1.63 -18.39
CA LEU A 215 3.75 -0.23 -18.13
C LEU A 215 5.20 -0.10 -17.61
N PRO A 216 6.21 -0.22 -18.48
CA PRO A 216 7.60 -0.11 -18.07
C PRO A 216 7.99 1.33 -17.73
N ASN A 217 9.04 1.46 -16.92
CA ASN A 217 9.78 2.70 -16.78
C ASN A 217 10.67 2.94 -18.02
N ARG A 218 11.51 3.99 -18.02
CA ARG A 218 12.42 4.28 -19.14
C ARG A 218 13.50 3.21 -19.36
N ASP A 219 13.76 2.39 -18.34
CA ASP A 219 14.80 1.35 -18.36
C ASP A 219 14.21 -0.04 -18.69
N GLY A 220 12.93 -0.09 -19.14
CA GLY A 220 12.23 -1.33 -19.49
C GLY A 220 11.73 -2.13 -18.29
N GLN A 221 11.95 -1.68 -17.05
CA GLN A 221 11.52 -2.37 -15.84
C GLN A 221 10.13 -1.89 -15.39
N SER A 222 9.46 -2.68 -14.57
CA SER A 222 8.17 -2.26 -13.96
C SER A 222 8.28 -0.91 -13.26
N MET A 223 7.26 -0.09 -13.37
CA MET A 223 7.18 1.19 -12.65
C MET A 223 7.17 0.95 -11.14
N SER A 224 7.79 1.85 -10.38
CA SER A 224 7.64 1.90 -8.93
C SER A 224 6.32 2.59 -8.54
N ARG A 225 5.86 2.37 -7.30
CA ARG A 225 4.71 3.13 -6.75
C ARG A 225 4.95 4.63 -6.76
N TRP A 226 6.20 5.04 -6.54
CA TRP A 226 6.61 6.44 -6.60
C TRP A 226 6.46 7.03 -7.99
N ASN A 227 6.88 6.30 -9.03
CA ASN A 227 6.68 6.74 -10.41
C ASN A 227 5.18 6.95 -10.72
N VAL A 228 4.31 6.04 -10.28
CA VAL A 228 2.86 6.19 -10.48
C VAL A 228 2.33 7.44 -9.80
N MET A 229 2.74 7.71 -8.55
CA MET A 229 2.32 8.92 -7.84
C MET A 229 2.76 10.18 -8.59
N GLN A 230 4.03 10.27 -9.01
CA GLN A 230 4.52 11.40 -9.79
C GLN A 230 3.77 11.61 -11.11
N ARG A 231 3.39 10.52 -11.80
CA ARG A 231 2.59 10.63 -13.04
C ARG A 231 1.20 11.13 -12.77
N LEU A 232 0.56 10.62 -11.72
CA LEU A 232 -0.77 11.08 -11.29
C LEU A 232 -0.74 12.55 -10.85
N ASP A 233 0.23 12.95 -10.02
CA ASP A 233 0.37 14.34 -9.57
C ASP A 233 0.51 15.30 -10.76
N ARG A 234 1.36 14.95 -11.75
CA ARG A 234 1.50 15.73 -12.97
C ARG A 234 0.20 15.81 -13.76
N ALA A 235 -0.52 14.70 -13.89
CA ALA A 235 -1.80 14.67 -14.60
C ALA A 235 -2.85 15.55 -13.91
N VAL A 236 -2.89 15.55 -12.59
CA VAL A 236 -3.77 16.42 -11.78
C VAL A 236 -3.41 17.89 -11.98
N GLN A 237 -2.13 18.24 -11.99
CA GLN A 237 -1.66 19.62 -12.24
C GLN A 237 -2.12 20.13 -13.61
N VAL A 238 -1.97 19.30 -14.65
CA VAL A 238 -2.45 19.64 -16.02
C VAL A 238 -3.97 19.78 -16.04
N ALA A 239 -4.69 18.85 -15.40
CA ALA A 239 -6.15 18.91 -15.32
C ALA A 239 -6.66 20.15 -14.55
N ALA A 240 -5.89 20.63 -13.58
CA ALA A 240 -6.24 21.82 -12.80
C ALA A 240 -6.26 23.11 -13.63
N GLU A 241 -5.61 23.16 -14.79
CA GLU A 241 -5.71 24.27 -15.73
C GLU A 241 -7.15 24.44 -16.24
N SER A 242 -7.88 23.33 -16.44
CA SER A 242 -9.27 23.33 -16.90
C SER A 242 -10.28 23.16 -15.77
N TYR A 243 -9.86 22.63 -14.62
CA TYR A 243 -10.66 22.37 -13.43
C TYR A 243 -9.95 22.91 -12.19
N PRO A 244 -10.06 24.21 -11.91
CA PRO A 244 -9.34 24.87 -10.81
C PRO A 244 -9.58 24.24 -9.44
N ASP A 245 -10.73 23.61 -9.21
CA ASP A 245 -11.07 22.90 -7.97
C ASP A 245 -10.15 21.70 -7.68
N LEU A 246 -9.39 21.24 -8.67
CA LEU A 246 -8.36 20.22 -8.48
C LEU A 246 -7.07 20.79 -7.86
N ALA A 247 -6.86 22.11 -7.98
CA ALA A 247 -5.68 22.76 -7.46
C ALA A 247 -5.63 22.61 -5.91
N GLY A 248 -4.50 22.15 -5.40
CA GLY A 248 -4.30 21.92 -3.96
C GLY A 248 -4.95 20.66 -3.39
N ARG A 249 -5.76 19.92 -4.16
CA ARG A 249 -6.28 18.61 -3.71
C ARG A 249 -5.20 17.54 -3.81
N GLN A 250 -5.04 16.78 -2.71
CA GLN A 250 -4.13 15.63 -2.68
C GLN A 250 -4.80 14.41 -3.33
N ILE A 251 -4.64 14.24 -4.63
CA ILE A 251 -5.19 13.12 -5.38
C ILE A 251 -4.16 11.99 -5.41
N SER A 252 -4.40 10.96 -4.61
CA SER A 252 -3.57 9.75 -4.58
C SER A 252 -4.22 8.63 -5.40
N PRO A 253 -3.47 7.57 -5.75
CA PRO A 253 -4.06 6.38 -6.37
C PRO A 253 -5.18 5.73 -5.53
N HIS A 254 -5.18 5.93 -4.21
CA HIS A 254 -6.29 5.51 -3.36
C HIS A 254 -7.55 6.36 -3.59
N VAL A 255 -7.41 7.65 -3.85
CA VAL A 255 -8.53 8.52 -4.24
C VAL A 255 -9.09 8.09 -5.59
N VAL A 256 -8.24 7.78 -6.58
CA VAL A 256 -8.69 7.25 -7.89
C VAL A 256 -9.49 5.95 -7.70
N ARG A 257 -8.98 5.01 -6.90
CA ARG A 257 -9.69 3.76 -6.59
C ARG A 257 -11.02 4.02 -5.88
N HIS A 258 -11.07 4.95 -4.94
CA HIS A 258 -12.31 5.37 -4.26
C HIS A 258 -13.28 5.99 -5.26
N THR A 259 -12.80 6.84 -6.17
CA THR A 259 -13.57 7.42 -7.27
C THR A 259 -14.22 6.34 -8.14
N THR A 260 -13.46 5.31 -8.54
CA THR A 260 -14.00 4.16 -9.29
C THR A 260 -15.15 3.49 -8.53
N ALA A 261 -14.95 3.19 -7.24
CA ALA A 261 -15.96 2.55 -6.42
C ALA A 261 -17.24 3.41 -6.30
N MET A 262 -17.07 4.73 -6.09
CA MET A 262 -18.21 5.66 -6.01
C MET A 262 -18.97 5.77 -7.33
N HIS A 263 -18.27 5.82 -8.48
CA HIS A 263 -18.92 5.88 -9.77
C HIS A 263 -19.65 4.58 -10.14
N LEU A 264 -19.10 3.41 -9.76
CA LEU A 264 -19.79 2.13 -9.95
C LEU A 264 -21.05 2.06 -9.06
N LEU A 265 -20.96 2.49 -7.81
CA LEU A 265 -22.10 2.56 -6.91
C LEU A 265 -23.20 3.49 -7.45
N GLN A 266 -22.84 4.68 -7.94
CA GLN A 266 -23.78 5.63 -8.57
C GLN A 266 -24.40 5.07 -9.86
N ALA A 267 -23.70 4.17 -10.55
CA ALA A 267 -24.22 3.46 -11.71
C ALA A 267 -25.07 2.23 -11.34
N GLY A 268 -25.36 1.98 -10.05
CA GLY A 268 -26.20 0.90 -9.58
C GLY A 268 -25.49 -0.46 -9.43
N VAL A 269 -24.16 -0.50 -9.50
CA VAL A 269 -23.40 -1.74 -9.25
C VAL A 269 -23.34 -2.00 -7.75
N ASP A 270 -23.73 -3.22 -7.33
CA ASP A 270 -23.67 -3.62 -5.93
C ASP A 270 -22.22 -3.73 -5.45
N ILE A 271 -21.94 -3.21 -4.23
CA ILE A 271 -20.60 -3.23 -3.63
C ILE A 271 -20.25 -4.62 -3.08
N SER A 272 -21.22 -5.50 -2.92
CA SER A 272 -21.04 -6.86 -2.39
C SER A 272 -20.52 -7.87 -3.42
N VAL A 273 -20.31 -7.43 -4.66
CA VAL A 273 -19.78 -8.27 -5.76
C VAL A 273 -18.25 -8.25 -5.83
#